data_7a23f365e784bdb3eb4789a39e09c9b9
#
_entry.id   7a23f365e784bdb3eb4789a39e09c9b9
#
_cell.length_a   1.000
_cell.length_b   1.000
_cell.length_c   1.000
_cell.angle_alpha   90.00
_cell.angle_beta   90.00
_cell.angle_gamma   90.00
#
_symmetry.space_group_name_H-M   'P 1'
#
loop_
_entity.id
_entity.type
_entity.pdbx_description
1 polymer ?
#
loop_
_entity_poly.entity_id
_entity_poly.type
_entity_poly.pdbx_seq_one_letter_code
_entity_poly.pdbx_strand_id
1 'polypeptide(L)'
;MSDAKENTPNKSNAPEGQNKDGNARRRSRGGRNRNRNRSKKEGEVKDGADAQSKPADTSENGSKENANGGNRNNRGRNRNNRNKRREGKDVKATPVSDEIKTEYDLQNDLYNIDFSSSSTTAVYDETVLEKPVIGITCGDLNGIGMEVIITMLEDTRLTELCTPVVFASSKLASYHRNAIDKRDFQFRLCDTMEDVKEGANNLVLCWDDNVEITLGLPTDVSGAYALKSIDAAIEAAKNGKIHALLTAPINKHNIASSVEGFSGHTGYLAKEFSNEVLMILSSDELKVATVTGHVPISKVADGITEASITKSIGLLAQSLERDFGIVKPRIAVLGLNPHAGEMGTIGSEEKDVIRPAIENALHQNAIVKGPFPADGFFGQGFESKFDAVLGMYHDQVLVPFKSLAMGSGTNFTAGLEIVRTSPDHGTAMHLAGKGKADATSMRNALYKAIDVYHARKGYDEMTKDPLKKQKEKS
;
A
#
# COMPACT_ATOMS: atom_id res chain seq x y z
N MET A 1 48.37 29.37 -47.94
CA MET A 1 49.64 29.30 -47.22
C MET A 1 49.43 28.23 -46.19
N SER A 2 49.74 27.01 -46.58
CA SER A 2 50.93 26.16 -46.38
C SER A 2 50.91 25.55 -44.96
N ASP A 3 50.99 24.28 -44.66
CA ASP A 3 51.28 22.99 -45.30
C ASP A 3 51.15 21.97 -44.13
N ALA A 4 50.44 20.95 -44.22
CA ALA A 4 50.72 19.57 -44.57
C ALA A 4 51.93 18.89 -43.87
N LYS A 5 51.67 17.72 -43.26
CA LYS A 5 52.32 16.40 -43.37
C LYS A 5 51.98 15.54 -42.17
N GLU A 6 51.15 14.49 -42.27
CA GLU A 6 51.47 13.10 -42.64
C GLU A 6 52.70 12.50 -41.94
N ASN A 7 52.45 11.45 -41.11
CA ASN A 7 53.13 10.15 -41.29
C ASN A 7 52.61 9.09 -40.27
N THR A 8 51.99 8.07 -40.80
CA THR A 8 52.03 6.67 -40.33
C THR A 8 53.13 5.96 -41.10
N PRO A 9 53.53 4.65 -40.89
CA PRO A 9 53.19 3.61 -39.92
C PRO A 9 54.44 2.85 -39.40
N ASN A 10 54.30 1.88 -38.47
CA ASN A 10 54.95 0.57 -38.73
C ASN A 10 54.53 -0.55 -37.77
N LYS A 11 54.41 -1.71 -38.35
CA LYS A 11 54.10 -3.07 -37.96
C LYS A 11 55.21 -3.75 -37.18
N SER A 12 54.82 -4.89 -36.59
CA SER A 12 55.47 -6.19 -36.39
C SER A 12 55.77 -6.51 -34.92
N ASN A 13 55.60 -7.68 -34.34
CA ASN A 13 55.50 -9.07 -34.79
C ASN A 13 55.04 -9.89 -33.57
N ALA A 14 54.27 -10.92 -33.80
CA ALA A 14 54.16 -12.08 -32.92
C ALA A 14 55.41 -12.97 -33.03
N PRO A 15 55.65 -13.95 -32.15
CA PRO A 15 55.40 -15.30 -32.61
C PRO A 15 54.78 -16.28 -31.54
N GLU A 16 54.26 -17.32 -32.12
CA GLU A 16 53.72 -18.58 -31.66
C GLU A 16 54.64 -19.45 -30.82
N GLY A 17 54.08 -20.46 -30.18
CA GLY A 17 54.77 -21.67 -29.68
C GLY A 17 53.89 -22.39 -28.68
N GLN A 18 53.02 -23.21 -29.08
CA GLN A 18 52.89 -24.68 -29.23
C GLN A 18 53.29 -25.54 -28.02
N ASN A 19 52.23 -26.29 -27.57
CA ASN A 19 52.15 -27.74 -27.26
C ASN A 19 52.81 -28.35 -26.01
N LYS A 20 52.08 -29.09 -25.21
CA LYS A 20 51.76 -30.53 -25.22
C LYS A 20 51.33 -31.07 -23.86
N ASP A 21 50.24 -31.81 -23.89
CA ASP A 21 49.94 -33.11 -23.27
C ASP A 21 50.46 -33.51 -21.90
N GLY A 22 49.53 -34.12 -21.11
CA GLY A 22 49.90 -34.98 -19.98
C GLY A 22 48.77 -35.35 -19.00
N ASN A 23 47.95 -36.22 -19.42
CA ASN A 23 47.15 -37.24 -18.75
C ASN A 23 47.73 -37.77 -17.41
N ALA A 24 46.88 -37.99 -16.38
CA ALA A 24 46.80 -39.23 -15.58
C ALA A 24 45.95 -39.09 -14.29
N ARG A 25 44.84 -39.74 -14.28
CA ARG A 25 44.23 -40.72 -13.35
C ARG A 25 44.90 -40.93 -11.99
N ARG A 26 44.04 -40.97 -10.95
CA ARG A 26 43.81 -42.01 -9.90
C ARG A 26 42.99 -41.43 -8.75
N ARG A 27 41.75 -41.91 -8.52
CA ARG A 27 41.27 -43.07 -7.72
C ARG A 27 41.76 -43.05 -6.27
N SER A 28 40.80 -42.96 -5.27
CA SER A 28 40.26 -44.04 -4.44
C SER A 28 39.49 -43.48 -3.27
N ARG A 29 38.27 -43.96 -3.06
CA ARG A 29 37.79 -44.86 -1.97
C ARG A 29 37.76 -44.19 -0.58
N GLY A 30 36.73 -44.30 0.24
CA GLY A 30 35.59 -45.19 0.41
C GLY A 30 34.97 -44.97 1.79
N GLY A 31 33.83 -45.62 2.01
CA GLY A 31 33.30 -45.97 3.31
C GLY A 31 31.90 -45.39 3.59
N ARG A 32 30.80 -45.99 3.24
CA ARG A 32 30.00 -47.09 3.78
C ARG A 32 29.62 -46.96 5.28
N ASN A 33 28.27 -46.79 5.51
CA ASN A 33 27.40 -47.76 6.18
C ASN A 33 25.97 -47.19 6.26
N ARG A 34 24.96 -47.82 5.63
CA ARG A 34 24.10 -48.95 6.02
C ARG A 34 23.31 -48.69 7.31
N ASN A 35 21.95 -48.65 7.21
CA ASN A 35 21.02 -49.78 7.27
C ASN A 35 19.57 -49.31 7.13
N ARG A 36 18.77 -49.81 6.17
CA ARG A 36 17.82 -50.93 6.22
C ARG A 36 16.70 -50.71 7.25
N ASN A 37 15.40 -50.84 6.96
CA ASN A 37 14.64 -51.83 6.21
C ASN A 37 13.17 -51.40 6.07
N ARG A 38 12.54 -51.61 4.89
CA ARG A 38 11.42 -52.54 4.59
C ARG A 38 10.10 -52.24 5.31
N SER A 39 8.92 -52.29 4.68
CA SER A 39 8.40 -53.06 3.56
C SER A 39 7.00 -52.58 3.15
N LYS A 40 6.73 -52.59 1.86
CA LYS A 40 5.56 -52.87 1.09
C LYS A 40 4.33 -53.49 1.79
N LYS A 41 3.11 -53.01 1.42
CA LYS A 41 2.16 -53.88 0.69
C LYS A 41 1.02 -53.03 0.10
N GLU A 42 0.78 -53.31 -1.13
CA GLU A 42 -0.34 -53.01 -1.99
C GLU A 42 -1.62 -53.75 -1.51
N GLY A 43 -2.78 -53.20 -1.92
CA GLY A 43 -4.04 -53.92 -1.80
C GLY A 43 -5.18 -53.05 -2.29
N GLU A 44 -5.56 -53.30 -3.53
CA GLU A 44 -6.67 -52.77 -4.31
C GLU A 44 -8.06 -53.13 -3.78
N VAL A 45 -9.01 -52.24 -4.15
CA VAL A 45 -10.32 -52.50 -4.81
C VAL A 45 -11.55 -52.71 -3.92
N LYS A 46 -12.53 -51.90 -4.09
CA LYS A 46 -13.89 -51.92 -4.70
C LYS A 46 -14.98 -51.24 -3.89
N ASP A 47 -15.67 -50.39 -4.62
CA ASP A 47 -17.11 -50.12 -4.83
C ASP A 47 -18.15 -50.45 -3.76
N GLY A 48 -19.07 -49.50 -3.57
CA GLY A 48 -20.43 -49.79 -3.12
C GLY A 48 -21.11 -48.58 -2.46
N ALA A 49 -21.72 -47.76 -3.24
CA ALA A 49 -23.14 -47.32 -3.34
C ALA A 49 -23.91 -47.02 -2.05
N ASP A 50 -24.51 -45.83 -2.08
CA ASP A 50 -25.86 -45.45 -1.65
C ASP A 50 -26.36 -45.73 -0.23
N ALA A 51 -26.76 -44.61 0.43
CA ALA A 51 -28.17 -44.38 0.74
C ALA A 51 -28.37 -43.15 1.63
N GLN A 52 -29.30 -42.38 1.17
CA GLN A 52 -30.05 -41.27 1.77
C GLN A 52 -30.64 -41.64 3.14
N SER A 53 -30.74 -40.64 4.03
CA SER A 53 -32.06 -40.21 4.54
C SER A 53 -31.91 -39.16 5.64
N LYS A 54 -32.60 -38.06 5.47
CA LYS A 54 -33.18 -37.13 6.46
C LYS A 54 -34.53 -37.70 6.92
N PRO A 55 -35.30 -37.03 7.78
CA PRO A 55 -35.15 -36.25 9.02
C PRO A 55 -36.13 -36.67 10.13
N ALA A 56 -36.23 -35.93 11.21
CA ALA A 56 -37.42 -35.63 12.04
C ALA A 56 -36.93 -35.39 13.49
N ASP A 57 -37.09 -34.26 14.05
CA ASP A 57 -38.23 -33.44 14.51
C ASP A 57 -38.86 -33.94 15.83
N THR A 58 -39.16 -32.95 16.66
CA THR A 58 -40.13 -32.82 17.75
C THR A 58 -39.73 -33.24 19.14
N SER A 59 -39.68 -32.28 20.00
CA SER A 59 -40.67 -31.69 20.90
C SER A 59 -40.62 -32.17 22.35
N GLU A 60 -40.53 -31.18 23.19
CA GLU A 60 -41.41 -30.83 24.32
C GLU A 60 -41.38 -31.62 25.62
N ASN A 61 -41.24 -30.84 26.66
CA ASN A 61 -42.04 -30.76 27.89
C ASN A 61 -41.74 -31.71 29.07
N GLY A 62 -41.69 -31.06 30.21
CA GLY A 62 -42.28 -31.63 31.39
C GLY A 62 -41.57 -31.40 32.73
N SER A 63 -41.99 -30.37 33.37
CA SER A 63 -41.96 -30.06 34.81
C SER A 63 -42.13 -31.25 35.75
N LYS A 64 -41.53 -31.19 36.92
CA LYS A 64 -42.12 -31.24 38.28
C LYS A 64 -41.15 -31.73 39.34
N GLU A 65 -40.88 -30.90 40.30
CA GLU A 65 -41.22 -30.97 41.73
C GLU A 65 -41.16 -32.35 42.41
N ASN A 66 -40.40 -32.44 43.49
CA ASN A 66 -40.70 -32.65 44.90
C ASN A 66 -39.50 -33.24 45.61
N ALA A 67 -39.02 -32.66 46.65
CA ALA A 67 -39.39 -32.55 48.05
C ALA A 67 -39.00 -33.73 48.93
N ASN A 68 -38.50 -33.40 50.09
CA ASN A 68 -38.36 -34.12 51.34
C ASN A 68 -37.08 -34.98 51.50
N GLY A 69 -36.31 -34.95 52.58
CA GLY A 69 -36.56 -34.50 53.96
C GLY A 69 -35.60 -35.27 54.85
N GLY A 70 -35.22 -34.73 55.97
CA GLY A 70 -34.61 -35.54 57.02
C GLY A 70 -33.30 -34.95 57.61
N ASN A 71 -33.38 -34.06 58.45
CA ASN A 71 -33.28 -33.88 59.90
C ASN A 71 -32.29 -34.83 60.65
N ARG A 72 -31.31 -34.25 61.32
CA ARG A 72 -31.02 -34.37 62.75
C ARG A 72 -29.61 -34.03 63.23
N ASN A 73 -29.57 -33.07 64.08
CA ASN A 73 -28.92 -32.93 65.39
C ASN A 73 -27.47 -32.45 65.45
N ASN A 74 -27.32 -31.19 65.77
CA ASN A 74 -27.16 -30.69 67.15
C ASN A 74 -25.87 -31.08 67.88
N ARG A 75 -25.01 -30.10 68.05
CA ARG A 75 -24.41 -29.75 69.36
C ARG A 75 -23.57 -28.48 69.23
N GLY A 76 -23.99 -27.53 69.99
CA GLY A 76 -23.42 -26.21 70.13
C GLY A 76 -22.05 -26.20 70.79
N ARG A 77 -21.32 -25.15 70.48
CA ARG A 77 -20.41 -24.49 71.43
C ARG A 77 -20.27 -23.03 71.11
N ASN A 78 -20.88 -22.29 71.93
CA ASN A 78 -20.71 -20.87 72.16
C ASN A 78 -19.22 -20.51 72.32
N ARG A 79 -18.72 -19.57 71.54
CA ARG A 79 -17.56 -18.74 71.92
C ARG A 79 -17.72 -17.37 71.32
N ASN A 80 -18.11 -16.48 72.20
CA ASN A 80 -17.92 -15.04 72.09
C ASN A 80 -16.53 -14.72 71.55
N ASN A 81 -16.45 -14.01 70.42
CA ASN A 81 -15.27 -13.24 70.14
C ASN A 81 -15.64 -11.84 69.65
N ARG A 82 -15.17 -10.94 70.43
CA ARG A 82 -15.28 -9.51 70.38
C ARG A 82 -15.06 -8.96 68.97
N ASN A 83 -16.04 -8.25 68.43
CA ASN A 83 -15.87 -7.26 67.38
C ASN A 83 -14.91 -6.16 67.87
N LYS A 84 -13.65 -6.25 67.49
CA LYS A 84 -12.79 -5.08 67.38
C LYS A 84 -13.08 -4.46 66.03
N ARG A 85 -13.89 -3.40 66.01
CA ARG A 85 -13.90 -2.40 64.94
C ARG A 85 -12.45 -1.97 64.73
N ARG A 86 -11.84 -2.38 63.62
CA ARG A 86 -10.70 -1.69 63.04
C ARG A 86 -11.30 -0.40 62.46
N GLU A 87 -11.03 0.70 63.08
CA GLU A 87 -11.13 2.02 62.48
C GLU A 87 -10.32 2.01 61.20
N GLY A 88 -11.01 2.10 60.05
CA GLY A 88 -10.38 2.33 58.79
C GLY A 88 -9.70 3.69 58.90
N LYS A 89 -8.38 3.68 58.77
CA LYS A 89 -7.67 4.91 58.46
C LYS A 89 -8.24 5.41 57.14
N ASP A 90 -8.94 6.52 57.17
CA ASP A 90 -9.27 7.28 55.97
C ASP A 90 -7.95 7.54 55.21
N VAL A 91 -7.77 6.80 54.13
CA VAL A 91 -6.76 7.12 53.15
C VAL A 91 -7.25 8.40 52.51
N LYS A 92 -6.71 9.52 52.95
CA LYS A 92 -6.89 10.81 52.26
C LYS A 92 -6.34 10.60 50.85
N ALA A 93 -7.23 10.59 49.86
CA ALA A 93 -6.82 10.63 48.47
C ALA A 93 -5.90 11.85 48.27
N THR A 94 -4.70 11.62 47.83
CA THR A 94 -3.79 12.69 47.43
C THR A 94 -4.45 13.41 46.26
N PRO A 95 -4.57 14.74 46.27
CA PRO A 95 -5.14 15.44 45.13
C PRO A 95 -4.27 15.12 43.90
N VAL A 96 -4.90 14.67 42.84
CA VAL A 96 -4.25 14.46 41.53
C VAL A 96 -3.76 15.84 41.07
N SER A 97 -2.51 15.95 40.62
CA SER A 97 -1.98 17.19 40.12
C SER A 97 -2.82 17.70 38.95
N ASP A 98 -2.94 19.01 38.80
CA ASP A 98 -3.74 19.60 37.72
C ASP A 98 -3.21 19.17 36.33
N GLU A 99 -1.92 18.90 36.20
CA GLU A 99 -1.29 18.34 35.03
C GLU A 99 -1.84 16.94 34.65
N ILE A 100 -1.97 16.04 35.64
CA ILE A 100 -2.53 14.69 35.42
C ILE A 100 -4.04 14.76 35.10
N LYS A 101 -4.78 15.68 35.68
CA LYS A 101 -6.20 15.89 35.34
C LYS A 101 -6.35 16.39 33.91
N THR A 102 -5.54 17.36 33.49
CA THR A 102 -5.61 17.91 32.15
C THR A 102 -5.31 16.84 31.09
N GLU A 103 -4.35 15.97 31.35
CA GLU A 103 -3.95 14.91 30.42
C GLU A 103 -4.98 13.76 30.37
N TYR A 104 -5.60 13.45 31.51
CA TYR A 104 -6.70 12.47 31.58
C TYR A 104 -7.98 12.99 30.90
N ASP A 105 -8.29 14.27 31.05
CA ASP A 105 -9.40 14.92 30.39
C ASP A 105 -9.20 14.97 28.87
N LEU A 106 -7.98 15.26 28.41
CA LEU A 106 -7.62 15.22 26.99
C LEU A 106 -7.77 13.82 26.37
N GLN A 107 -7.40 12.74 27.10
CA GLN A 107 -7.62 11.37 26.64
C GLN A 107 -9.10 11.03 26.55
N ASN A 108 -9.91 11.45 27.54
CA ASN A 108 -11.36 11.23 27.52
C ASN A 108 -12.03 12.02 26.39
N ASP A 109 -11.58 13.22 26.08
CA ASP A 109 -12.08 14.05 24.98
C ASP A 109 -11.79 13.46 23.60
N LEU A 110 -10.74 12.63 23.45
CA LEU A 110 -10.47 11.91 22.20
C LEU A 110 -11.61 10.94 21.83
N TYR A 111 -12.29 10.36 22.81
CA TYR A 111 -13.39 9.42 22.60
C TYR A 111 -14.78 10.09 22.56
N ASN A 112 -14.88 11.34 23.05
CA ASN A 112 -16.13 12.13 23.07
C ASN A 112 -16.23 13.10 21.89
N ILE A 113 -15.64 12.77 20.74
CA ILE A 113 -15.69 13.61 19.55
C ILE A 113 -17.13 13.65 19.02
N ASP A 114 -17.70 14.83 18.90
CA ASP A 114 -18.95 15.05 18.19
C ASP A 114 -18.72 14.93 16.68
N PHE A 115 -19.21 13.84 16.11
CA PHE A 115 -19.18 13.55 14.67
C PHE A 115 -20.50 13.93 13.97
N SER A 116 -21.32 14.77 14.58
CA SER A 116 -22.63 15.19 14.03
C SER A 116 -22.52 15.92 12.69
N SER A 117 -21.36 16.51 12.38
CA SER A 117 -21.04 17.02 11.04
C SER A 117 -20.32 15.94 10.24
N SER A 118 -21.04 15.27 9.36
CA SER A 118 -20.41 14.37 8.37
C SER A 118 -19.48 15.17 7.46
N SER A 119 -18.32 14.59 7.12
CA SER A 119 -17.49 15.10 6.02
C SER A 119 -18.34 15.02 4.74
N THR A 120 -18.37 16.11 4.00
CA THR A 120 -19.11 16.17 2.75
C THR A 120 -18.10 16.02 1.62
N THR A 121 -18.34 15.07 0.73
CA THR A 121 -17.60 15.00 -0.53
C THR A 121 -18.13 16.09 -1.45
N ALA A 122 -17.25 16.89 -2.05
CA ALA A 122 -17.65 17.87 -3.02
C ALA A 122 -18.28 17.18 -4.23
N VAL A 123 -19.49 17.60 -4.60
CA VAL A 123 -20.17 17.10 -5.80
C VAL A 123 -19.72 18.00 -6.96
N TYR A 124 -19.04 17.41 -7.93
CA TYR A 124 -18.65 18.06 -9.17
C TYR A 124 -19.72 17.81 -10.24
N ASP A 125 -19.93 18.76 -11.15
CA ASP A 125 -20.84 18.60 -12.27
C ASP A 125 -20.29 17.56 -13.25
N GLU A 126 -20.89 16.37 -13.27
CA GLU A 126 -20.47 15.25 -14.11
C GLU A 126 -20.75 15.48 -15.62
N THR A 127 -21.48 16.52 -15.99
CA THR A 127 -21.96 16.70 -17.38
C THR A 127 -20.87 17.17 -18.36
N VAL A 128 -19.65 17.50 -17.91
CA VAL A 128 -18.53 18.01 -18.74
C VAL A 128 -17.20 17.39 -18.34
N LEU A 129 -17.19 16.10 -18.01
CA LEU A 129 -15.94 15.45 -17.64
C LEU A 129 -15.13 15.11 -18.89
N GLU A 130 -14.06 15.86 -19.14
CA GLU A 130 -13.05 15.53 -20.13
C GLU A 130 -12.38 14.21 -19.78
N LYS A 131 -12.30 13.28 -20.74
CA LYS A 131 -11.64 11.99 -20.53
C LYS A 131 -10.16 12.17 -20.28
N PRO A 132 -9.63 11.76 -19.11
CA PRO A 132 -8.22 11.90 -18.86
C PRO A 132 -7.38 10.93 -19.71
N VAL A 133 -6.21 11.39 -20.12
CA VAL A 133 -5.18 10.53 -20.72
C VAL A 133 -4.36 9.92 -19.56
N ILE A 134 -4.43 8.60 -19.42
CA ILE A 134 -3.76 7.86 -18.35
C ILE A 134 -2.53 7.14 -18.90
N GLY A 135 -1.34 7.61 -18.51
CA GLY A 135 -0.09 6.91 -18.79
C GLY A 135 0.06 5.67 -17.92
N ILE A 136 0.42 4.54 -18.51
CA ILE A 136 0.56 3.26 -17.82
C ILE A 136 1.95 2.71 -18.08
N THR A 137 2.79 2.54 -17.03
CA THR A 137 4.10 1.91 -17.18
C THR A 137 3.96 0.38 -17.17
N CYS A 138 4.79 -0.31 -17.95
CA CYS A 138 4.69 -1.77 -18.11
C CYS A 138 5.15 -2.59 -16.88
N GLY A 139 5.89 -1.97 -15.95
CA GLY A 139 6.48 -2.66 -14.82
C GLY A 139 7.69 -3.54 -15.20
N ASP A 140 8.06 -4.49 -14.33
CA ASP A 140 9.14 -5.44 -14.63
C ASP A 140 8.74 -6.37 -15.78
N LEU A 141 9.60 -6.48 -16.81
CA LEU A 141 9.32 -7.21 -18.04
C LEU A 141 9.01 -8.70 -17.80
N ASN A 142 9.59 -9.27 -16.75
CA ASN A 142 9.52 -10.69 -16.43
C ASN A 142 8.44 -10.99 -15.36
N GLY A 143 7.77 -9.95 -14.85
CA GLY A 143 6.70 -10.05 -13.86
C GLY A 143 5.29 -10.06 -14.49
N ILE A 144 4.28 -9.89 -13.65
CA ILE A 144 2.86 -9.88 -14.06
C ILE A 144 2.38 -8.52 -14.61
N GLY A 145 3.23 -7.47 -14.63
CA GLY A 145 2.81 -6.10 -14.95
C GLY A 145 2.03 -6.01 -16.26
N MET A 146 2.63 -6.44 -17.38
CA MET A 146 1.96 -6.42 -18.69
C MET A 146 0.76 -7.38 -18.76
N GLU A 147 0.80 -8.52 -18.06
CA GLU A 147 -0.30 -9.48 -17.99
C GLU A 147 -1.56 -8.87 -17.37
N VAL A 148 -1.43 -8.18 -16.23
CA VAL A 148 -2.56 -7.52 -15.56
C VAL A 148 -3.05 -6.30 -16.34
N ILE A 149 -2.15 -5.57 -17.06
CA ILE A 149 -2.53 -4.47 -17.94
C ILE A 149 -3.41 -4.98 -19.08
N ILE A 150 -2.99 -6.03 -19.80
CA ILE A 150 -3.75 -6.62 -20.89
C ILE A 150 -5.11 -7.10 -20.38
N THR A 151 -5.13 -7.84 -19.27
CA THR A 151 -6.37 -8.37 -18.68
C THR A 151 -7.32 -7.25 -18.23
N MET A 152 -6.81 -6.16 -17.69
CA MET A 152 -7.60 -4.99 -17.33
C MET A 152 -8.22 -4.33 -18.57
N LEU A 153 -7.41 -4.09 -19.62
CA LEU A 153 -7.80 -3.35 -20.80
C LEU A 153 -8.64 -4.15 -21.81
N GLU A 154 -8.89 -5.44 -21.57
CA GLU A 154 -9.91 -6.21 -22.31
C GLU A 154 -11.32 -5.65 -22.10
N ASP A 155 -11.57 -4.99 -20.98
CA ASP A 155 -12.82 -4.28 -20.75
C ASP A 155 -12.85 -2.99 -21.56
N THR A 156 -13.49 -3.04 -22.73
CA THR A 156 -13.57 -1.90 -23.67
C THR A 156 -14.28 -0.68 -23.10
N ARG A 157 -15.10 -0.85 -22.04
CA ARG A 157 -15.78 0.26 -21.37
C ARG A 157 -14.80 1.24 -20.70
N LEU A 158 -13.58 0.78 -20.39
CA LEU A 158 -12.55 1.64 -19.83
C LEU A 158 -12.16 2.78 -20.79
N THR A 159 -12.25 2.56 -22.10
CA THR A 159 -11.98 3.61 -23.10
C THR A 159 -13.10 4.66 -23.21
N GLU A 160 -14.24 4.42 -22.57
CA GLU A 160 -15.30 5.41 -22.40
C GLU A 160 -15.00 6.37 -21.26
N LEU A 161 -14.22 5.93 -20.25
CA LEU A 161 -13.88 6.68 -19.05
C LEU A 161 -12.55 7.43 -19.17
N CYS A 162 -11.58 6.89 -19.92
CA CYS A 162 -10.25 7.49 -20.08
C CYS A 162 -9.62 7.07 -21.40
N THR A 163 -8.50 7.70 -21.74
CA THR A 163 -7.63 7.28 -22.85
C THR A 163 -6.39 6.60 -22.27
N PRO A 164 -6.34 5.25 -22.21
CA PRO A 164 -5.18 4.53 -21.70
C PRO A 164 -4.03 4.56 -22.71
N VAL A 165 -2.82 4.83 -22.21
CA VAL A 165 -1.57 4.89 -22.97
C VAL A 165 -0.50 4.07 -22.26
N VAL A 166 -0.17 2.90 -22.79
CA VAL A 166 0.85 2.02 -22.22
C VAL A 166 2.21 2.38 -22.80
N PHE A 167 3.20 2.57 -21.96
CA PHE A 167 4.60 2.84 -22.33
C PHE A 167 5.40 1.54 -22.34
N ALA A 168 5.65 0.95 -23.52
CA ALA A 168 6.32 -0.34 -23.64
C ALA A 168 6.87 -0.57 -25.04
N SER A 169 7.23 -1.83 -25.39
CA SER A 169 7.48 -2.24 -26.76
C SER A 169 6.39 -3.18 -27.26
N SER A 170 6.19 -3.21 -28.59
CA SER A 170 5.24 -4.12 -29.23
C SER A 170 5.61 -5.58 -29.01
N LYS A 171 6.90 -5.89 -28.91
CA LYS A 171 7.40 -7.25 -28.64
C LYS A 171 7.04 -7.72 -27.23
N LEU A 172 7.22 -6.86 -26.21
CA LEU A 172 6.83 -7.16 -24.83
C LEU A 172 5.32 -7.45 -24.75
N ALA A 173 4.50 -6.56 -25.31
CA ALA A 173 3.06 -6.71 -25.32
C ALA A 173 2.62 -8.00 -26.02
N SER A 174 3.20 -8.30 -27.18
CA SER A 174 2.89 -9.52 -27.96
C SER A 174 3.32 -10.78 -27.23
N TYR A 175 4.48 -10.75 -26.55
CA TYR A 175 4.99 -11.90 -25.79
C TYR A 175 4.05 -12.25 -24.63
N HIS A 176 3.70 -11.28 -23.79
CA HIS A 176 2.79 -11.50 -22.65
C HIS A 176 1.39 -11.90 -23.12
N ARG A 177 0.84 -11.23 -24.14
CA ARG A 177 -0.45 -11.56 -24.73
C ARG A 177 -0.52 -13.03 -25.19
N ASN A 178 0.54 -13.52 -25.84
CA ASN A 178 0.60 -14.91 -26.28
C ASN A 178 0.77 -15.89 -25.11
N ALA A 179 1.57 -15.51 -24.09
CA ALA A 179 1.82 -16.35 -22.92
C ALA A 179 0.55 -16.60 -22.10
N ILE A 180 -0.39 -15.61 -22.05
CA ILE A 180 -1.65 -15.72 -21.31
C ILE A 180 -2.86 -16.05 -22.22
N ASP A 181 -2.61 -16.44 -23.49
CA ASP A 181 -3.61 -16.83 -24.50
C ASP A 181 -4.71 -15.76 -24.77
N LYS A 182 -4.31 -14.47 -24.77
CA LYS A 182 -5.18 -13.32 -25.07
C LYS A 182 -4.93 -12.78 -26.48
N ARG A 183 -4.91 -13.66 -27.49
CA ARG A 183 -4.48 -13.34 -28.86
C ARG A 183 -5.38 -12.36 -29.58
N ASP A 184 -6.65 -12.26 -29.18
CA ASP A 184 -7.63 -11.35 -29.78
C ASP A 184 -7.46 -9.91 -29.29
N PHE A 185 -6.80 -9.70 -28.15
CA PHE A 185 -6.51 -8.37 -27.63
C PHE A 185 -5.45 -7.66 -28.49
N GLN A 186 -5.71 -6.41 -28.86
CA GLN A 186 -4.80 -5.61 -29.69
C GLN A 186 -4.59 -4.22 -29.08
N PHE A 187 -3.33 -3.81 -29.06
CA PHE A 187 -2.99 -2.40 -28.85
C PHE A 187 -2.95 -1.64 -30.17
N ARG A 188 -3.36 -0.38 -30.15
CA ARG A 188 -3.00 0.58 -31.20
C ARG A 188 -1.56 1.01 -30.96
N LEU A 189 -0.65 0.70 -31.89
CA LEU A 189 0.75 1.11 -31.81
C LEU A 189 0.87 2.59 -32.17
N CYS A 190 1.64 3.33 -31.39
CA CYS A 190 1.93 4.76 -31.54
C CYS A 190 3.46 4.93 -31.46
N ASP A 191 4.03 5.60 -32.43
CA ASP A 191 5.46 5.94 -32.41
C ASP A 191 5.73 7.08 -31.42
N THR A 192 4.78 7.97 -31.29
CA THR A 192 4.85 9.14 -30.40
C THR A 192 3.53 9.39 -29.66
N MET A 193 3.51 10.33 -28.72
CA MET A 193 2.28 10.75 -28.01
C MET A 193 1.26 11.44 -28.93
N GLU A 194 1.71 12.01 -30.05
CA GLU A 194 0.86 12.66 -31.06
C GLU A 194 -0.02 11.66 -31.82
N ASP A 195 0.39 10.38 -31.85
CA ASP A 195 -0.37 9.30 -32.52
C ASP A 195 -1.46 8.70 -31.64
N VAL A 196 -1.51 9.09 -30.38
CA VAL A 196 -2.50 8.58 -29.40
C VAL A 196 -3.91 8.95 -29.83
N LYS A 197 -4.80 7.96 -29.79
CA LYS A 197 -6.19 8.11 -30.18
C LYS A 197 -7.13 7.83 -29.00
N GLU A 198 -8.06 8.73 -28.78
CA GLU A 198 -9.15 8.53 -27.85
C GLU A 198 -10.01 7.30 -28.25
N GLY A 199 -10.54 6.59 -27.26
CA GLY A 199 -11.37 5.40 -27.47
C GLY A 199 -10.58 4.16 -27.91
N ALA A 200 -9.25 4.16 -27.79
CA ALA A 200 -8.40 3.05 -28.13
C ALA A 200 -7.43 2.71 -26.98
N ASN A 201 -7.02 1.44 -26.90
CA ASN A 201 -5.93 1.00 -26.04
C ASN A 201 -4.59 1.30 -26.74
N ASN A 202 -3.97 2.44 -26.42
CA ASN A 202 -2.74 2.89 -27.07
C ASN A 202 -1.50 2.27 -26.42
N LEU A 203 -0.47 2.01 -27.23
CA LEU A 203 0.84 1.59 -26.78
C LEU A 203 1.88 2.45 -27.48
N VAL A 204 2.56 3.31 -26.71
CA VAL A 204 3.66 4.15 -27.17
C VAL A 204 4.94 3.33 -27.11
N LEU A 205 5.65 3.28 -28.25
CA LEU A 205 6.86 2.50 -28.42
C LEU A 205 8.04 3.21 -27.77
N CYS A 206 8.50 2.70 -26.62
CA CYS A 206 9.64 3.28 -25.88
C CYS A 206 11.00 2.71 -26.30
N TRP A 207 10.99 1.54 -26.95
CA TRP A 207 12.20 0.88 -27.48
C TRP A 207 11.81 -0.16 -28.52
N ASP A 208 12.72 -0.41 -29.45
CA ASP A 208 12.61 -1.42 -30.50
C ASP A 208 13.60 -2.58 -30.35
N ASP A 209 14.50 -2.50 -29.37
CA ASP A 209 15.53 -3.50 -29.09
C ASP A 209 14.93 -4.89 -28.90
N ASN A 210 15.69 -5.89 -29.32
CA ASN A 210 15.34 -7.28 -29.08
C ASN A 210 15.78 -7.71 -27.69
N VAL A 211 14.95 -7.37 -26.68
CA VAL A 211 15.21 -7.73 -25.29
C VAL A 211 14.74 -9.14 -25.00
N GLU A 212 15.54 -9.90 -24.26
CA GLU A 212 15.17 -11.24 -23.79
C GLU A 212 14.16 -11.13 -22.64
N ILE A 213 13.03 -11.83 -22.78
CA ILE A 213 11.98 -11.91 -21.77
C ILE A 213 12.01 -13.32 -21.18
N THR A 214 12.29 -13.41 -19.88
CA THR A 214 12.35 -14.68 -19.14
C THR A 214 11.36 -14.63 -17.99
N LEU A 215 10.09 -14.97 -18.29
CA LEU A 215 8.99 -14.86 -17.32
C LEU A 215 9.31 -15.57 -16.01
N GLY A 216 9.05 -14.88 -14.91
CA GLY A 216 9.25 -15.40 -13.56
C GLY A 216 10.67 -15.30 -13.02
N LEU A 217 11.64 -14.78 -13.79
CA LEU A 217 13.01 -14.58 -13.35
C LEU A 217 13.36 -13.09 -13.25
N PRO A 218 13.76 -12.61 -12.06
CA PRO A 218 14.27 -11.25 -11.92
C PRO A 218 15.63 -11.12 -12.62
N THR A 219 15.79 -10.11 -13.48
CA THR A 219 17.04 -9.80 -14.18
C THR A 219 17.31 -8.29 -14.18
N ASP A 220 18.58 -7.88 -14.19
CA ASP A 220 18.95 -6.47 -14.28
C ASP A 220 18.45 -5.85 -15.60
N VAL A 221 18.43 -6.64 -16.67
CA VAL A 221 17.87 -6.21 -17.96
C VAL A 221 16.40 -5.86 -17.84
N SER A 222 15.59 -6.72 -17.18
CA SER A 222 14.17 -6.44 -16.98
C SER A 222 13.94 -5.17 -16.16
N GLY A 223 14.81 -4.89 -15.17
CA GLY A 223 14.80 -3.67 -14.39
C GLY A 223 15.12 -2.42 -15.20
N ALA A 224 16.15 -2.48 -16.03
CA ALA A 224 16.57 -1.35 -16.89
C ALA A 224 15.47 -0.94 -17.88
N TYR A 225 14.76 -1.90 -18.47
CA TYR A 225 13.65 -1.60 -19.38
C TYR A 225 12.37 -1.17 -18.66
N ALA A 226 12.13 -1.66 -17.45
CA ALA A 226 11.08 -1.11 -16.59
C ALA A 226 11.31 0.38 -16.30
N LEU A 227 12.57 0.77 -16.09
CA LEU A 227 12.95 2.17 -15.91
C LEU A 227 12.72 2.99 -17.18
N LYS A 228 13.10 2.49 -18.38
CA LYS A 228 12.80 3.18 -19.66
C LYS A 228 11.31 3.49 -19.81
N SER A 229 10.45 2.56 -19.40
CA SER A 229 9.00 2.78 -19.41
C SER A 229 8.56 3.90 -18.44
N ILE A 230 9.17 3.95 -17.25
CA ILE A 230 8.90 4.99 -16.26
C ILE A 230 9.37 6.35 -16.79
N ASP A 231 10.58 6.43 -17.35
CA ASP A 231 11.17 7.68 -17.85
C ASP A 231 10.36 8.26 -19.02
N ALA A 232 9.92 7.41 -19.97
CA ALA A 232 9.05 7.84 -21.06
C ALA A 232 7.70 8.40 -20.55
N ALA A 233 7.12 7.75 -19.52
CA ALA A 233 5.89 8.24 -18.92
C ALA A 233 6.10 9.55 -18.14
N ILE A 234 7.23 9.73 -17.45
CA ILE A 234 7.60 10.99 -16.80
C ILE A 234 7.77 12.11 -17.82
N GLU A 235 8.44 11.85 -18.92
CA GLU A 235 8.61 12.82 -20.00
C GLU A 235 7.25 13.25 -20.56
N ALA A 236 6.37 12.30 -20.84
CA ALA A 236 5.00 12.58 -21.28
C ALA A 236 4.21 13.41 -20.26
N ALA A 237 4.39 13.13 -18.96
CA ALA A 237 3.78 13.90 -17.88
C ALA A 237 4.29 15.35 -17.83
N LYS A 238 5.60 15.55 -17.84
CA LYS A 238 6.24 16.88 -17.81
C LYS A 238 5.84 17.74 -19.03
N ASN A 239 5.56 17.08 -20.16
CA ASN A 239 5.09 17.74 -21.37
C ASN A 239 3.55 17.92 -21.42
N GLY A 240 2.82 17.59 -20.33
CA GLY A 240 1.35 17.72 -20.25
C GLY A 240 0.59 16.80 -21.21
N LYS A 241 1.21 15.73 -21.70
CA LYS A 241 0.61 14.76 -22.64
C LYS A 241 -0.21 13.68 -21.94
N ILE A 242 0.02 13.46 -20.66
CA ILE A 242 -0.78 12.59 -19.80
C ILE A 242 -1.24 13.35 -18.55
N HIS A 243 -2.42 13.01 -18.07
CA HIS A 243 -3.07 13.66 -16.92
C HIS A 243 -2.86 12.89 -15.61
N ALA A 244 -2.66 11.59 -15.70
CA ALA A 244 -2.35 10.74 -14.55
C ALA A 244 -1.42 9.60 -14.96
N LEU A 245 -0.71 9.06 -13.97
CA LEU A 245 0.26 7.99 -14.12
C LEU A 245 -0.16 6.77 -13.29
N LEU A 246 -0.42 5.65 -13.95
CA LEU A 246 -0.65 4.34 -13.35
C LEU A 246 0.60 3.49 -13.52
N THR A 247 1.24 3.09 -12.42
CA THR A 247 2.49 2.34 -12.50
C THR A 247 2.29 0.86 -12.17
N ALA A 248 2.65 -0.02 -13.09
CA ALA A 248 2.69 -1.45 -12.85
C ALA A 248 3.87 -1.85 -11.94
N PRO A 249 3.80 -3.01 -11.28
CA PRO A 249 4.80 -3.42 -10.29
C PRO A 249 6.21 -3.59 -10.86
N ILE A 250 7.21 -3.17 -10.10
CA ILE A 250 8.63 -3.30 -10.42
C ILE A 250 9.38 -4.09 -9.36
N ASN A 251 10.51 -4.67 -9.74
CA ASN A 251 11.50 -5.19 -8.81
C ASN A 251 12.56 -4.12 -8.53
N LYS A 252 12.56 -3.59 -7.30
CA LYS A 252 13.48 -2.51 -6.90
C LYS A 252 14.95 -2.92 -7.01
N HIS A 253 15.27 -4.19 -6.72
CA HIS A 253 16.63 -4.70 -6.78
C HIS A 253 17.16 -4.70 -8.23
N ASN A 254 16.32 -5.10 -9.19
CA ASN A 254 16.69 -5.13 -10.60
C ASN A 254 16.94 -3.73 -11.19
N ILE A 255 16.26 -2.71 -10.68
CA ILE A 255 16.47 -1.31 -11.12
C ILE A 255 17.68 -0.68 -10.43
N ALA A 256 18.00 -1.09 -9.20
CA ALA A 256 19.10 -0.53 -8.43
C ALA A 256 20.46 -0.70 -9.11
N SER A 257 20.62 -1.71 -9.97
CA SER A 257 21.81 -1.88 -10.83
C SER A 257 21.95 -0.78 -11.89
N SER A 258 20.85 -0.14 -12.30
CA SER A 258 20.82 0.91 -13.33
C SER A 258 20.79 2.33 -12.74
N VAL A 259 20.26 2.51 -11.53
CA VAL A 259 20.14 3.81 -10.84
C VAL A 259 20.55 3.67 -9.39
N GLU A 260 21.68 4.29 -9.04
CA GLU A 260 22.18 4.32 -7.66
C GLU A 260 21.17 5.01 -6.74
N GLY A 261 20.85 4.36 -5.60
CA GLY A 261 19.91 4.90 -4.62
C GLY A 261 18.43 4.82 -5.03
N PHE A 262 18.07 4.00 -6.01
CA PHE A 262 16.67 3.83 -6.39
C PHE A 262 15.84 3.27 -5.23
N SER A 263 14.93 4.07 -4.71
CA SER A 263 14.08 3.75 -3.55
C SER A 263 12.69 3.23 -3.92
N GLY A 264 12.40 3.08 -5.22
CA GLY A 264 11.10 2.71 -5.77
C GLY A 264 10.41 3.87 -6.48
N HIS A 265 9.24 3.62 -7.06
CA HIS A 265 8.49 4.63 -7.83
C HIS A 265 8.29 5.94 -7.07
N THR A 266 7.83 5.88 -5.81
CA THR A 266 7.51 7.08 -5.02
C THR A 266 8.70 8.00 -4.85
N GLY A 267 9.86 7.45 -4.45
CA GLY A 267 11.06 8.26 -4.27
C GLY A 267 11.65 8.74 -5.60
N TYR A 268 11.59 7.92 -6.66
CA TYR A 268 12.05 8.30 -7.98
C TYR A 268 11.22 9.45 -8.55
N LEU A 269 9.89 9.34 -8.51
CA LEU A 269 8.98 10.40 -8.97
C LEU A 269 9.10 11.67 -8.13
N ALA A 270 9.25 11.55 -6.80
CA ALA A 270 9.47 12.69 -5.93
C ALA A 270 10.71 13.51 -6.35
N LYS A 271 11.80 12.81 -6.70
CA LYS A 271 13.03 13.44 -7.19
C LYS A 271 12.82 14.10 -8.56
N GLU A 272 12.18 13.39 -9.50
CA GLU A 272 11.97 13.87 -10.88
C GLU A 272 11.04 15.08 -10.97
N PHE A 273 10.03 15.17 -10.09
CA PHE A 273 9.10 16.31 -10.01
C PHE A 273 9.50 17.34 -8.94
N SER A 274 10.61 17.11 -8.20
CA SER A 274 11.06 17.97 -7.10
C SER A 274 9.99 18.21 -6.03
N ASN A 275 9.18 17.20 -5.73
CA ASN A 275 8.07 17.28 -4.82
C ASN A 275 8.35 16.55 -3.48
N GLU A 276 7.71 17.03 -2.43
CA GLU A 276 7.55 16.29 -1.19
C GLU A 276 6.32 15.39 -1.29
N VAL A 277 6.45 14.13 -0.91
CA VAL A 277 5.42 13.13 -1.14
C VAL A 277 5.05 12.35 0.11
N LEU A 278 3.80 11.87 0.14
CA LEU A 278 3.29 10.96 1.15
C LEU A 278 2.58 9.79 0.45
N MET A 279 2.90 8.57 0.85
CA MET A 279 2.21 7.38 0.37
C MET A 279 0.90 7.21 1.14
N ILE A 280 -0.21 7.12 0.41
CA ILE A 280 -1.54 6.81 0.95
C ILE A 280 -1.98 5.47 0.36
N LEU A 281 -2.33 4.52 1.21
CA LEU A 281 -3.11 3.36 0.79
C LEU A 281 -4.59 3.68 0.97
N SER A 282 -5.36 3.47 -0.08
CA SER A 282 -6.78 3.84 -0.16
C SER A 282 -7.63 2.67 -0.63
N SER A 283 -8.70 2.40 0.08
CA SER A 283 -9.87 1.64 -0.36
C SER A 283 -11.12 2.54 -0.24
N ASP A 284 -12.28 1.99 -0.52
CA ASP A 284 -13.53 2.74 -0.34
C ASP A 284 -13.82 2.97 1.15
N GLU A 285 -13.41 2.02 2.00
CA GLU A 285 -13.69 2.07 3.44
C GLU A 285 -12.63 2.83 4.24
N LEU A 286 -11.37 2.79 3.81
CA LEU A 286 -10.25 3.25 4.65
C LEU A 286 -9.12 3.86 3.81
N LYS A 287 -8.58 4.98 4.30
CA LYS A 287 -7.34 5.59 3.80
C LYS A 287 -6.33 5.65 4.92
N VAL A 288 -5.12 5.16 4.66
CA VAL A 288 -4.04 5.19 5.64
C VAL A 288 -2.75 5.75 5.06
N ALA A 289 -2.00 6.47 5.88
CA ALA A 289 -0.66 6.96 5.57
C ALA A 289 0.28 6.70 6.74
N THR A 290 1.59 6.80 6.50
CA THR A 290 2.60 6.58 7.54
C THR A 290 3.63 7.70 7.58
N VAL A 291 4.04 8.09 8.79
CA VAL A 291 5.12 9.07 8.98
C VAL A 291 6.45 8.48 8.51
N THR A 292 6.77 7.25 8.95
CA THR A 292 7.94 6.52 8.48
C THR A 292 7.54 5.44 7.49
N GLY A 293 8.26 5.35 6.38
CA GLY A 293 7.99 4.38 5.32
C GLY A 293 8.72 3.04 5.53
N HIS A 294 9.47 2.60 4.52
CA HIS A 294 10.19 1.32 4.53
C HIS A 294 11.51 1.42 5.29
N VAL A 295 11.46 1.57 6.61
CA VAL A 295 12.62 1.58 7.49
C VAL A 295 12.60 0.37 8.42
N PRO A 296 13.76 -0.13 8.89
CA PRO A 296 13.78 -1.15 9.94
C PRO A 296 13.05 -0.65 11.19
N ILE A 297 12.37 -1.56 11.90
CA ILE A 297 11.62 -1.19 13.11
C ILE A 297 12.49 -0.49 14.16
N SER A 298 13.77 -0.86 14.26
CA SER A 298 14.75 -0.23 15.15
C SER A 298 15.08 1.23 14.80
N LYS A 299 14.63 1.72 13.63
CA LYS A 299 14.85 3.09 13.14
C LYS A 299 13.57 3.92 13.08
N VAL A 300 12.45 3.34 13.48
CA VAL A 300 11.17 4.04 13.46
C VAL A 300 11.18 5.25 14.38
N ALA A 301 11.56 5.06 15.65
CA ALA A 301 11.58 6.14 16.64
C ALA A 301 12.46 7.32 16.21
N ASP A 302 13.63 7.04 15.59
CA ASP A 302 14.54 8.08 15.07
C ASP A 302 13.86 8.97 14.00
N GLY A 303 12.88 8.42 13.26
CA GLY A 303 12.14 9.13 12.21
C GLY A 303 10.90 9.88 12.70
N ILE A 304 10.49 9.67 13.97
CA ILE A 304 9.33 10.33 14.55
C ILE A 304 9.76 11.65 15.17
N THR A 305 9.57 12.71 14.42
CA THR A 305 9.88 14.08 14.84
C THR A 305 8.66 14.98 14.64
N GLU A 306 8.60 16.08 15.36
CA GLU A 306 7.52 17.07 15.18
C GLU A 306 7.42 17.53 13.71
N ALA A 307 8.56 17.80 13.06
CA ALA A 307 8.60 18.21 11.66
C ALA A 307 8.07 17.13 10.71
N SER A 308 8.46 15.84 10.89
CA SER A 308 7.99 14.74 10.03
C SER A 308 6.49 14.48 10.17
N ILE A 309 5.95 14.58 11.38
CA ILE A 309 4.52 14.40 11.66
C ILE A 309 3.71 15.56 11.08
N THR A 310 4.12 16.81 11.39
CA THR A 310 3.44 18.02 10.89
C THR A 310 3.39 18.04 9.36
N LYS A 311 4.52 17.71 8.71
CA LYS A 311 4.60 17.57 7.27
C LYS A 311 3.64 16.50 6.73
N SER A 312 3.61 15.31 7.35
CA SER A 312 2.74 14.21 6.93
C SER A 312 1.26 14.56 7.09
N ILE A 313 0.89 15.23 8.18
CA ILE A 313 -0.47 15.75 8.40
C ILE A 313 -0.84 16.76 7.31
N GLY A 314 0.05 17.70 7.01
CA GLY A 314 -0.18 18.72 5.97
C GLY A 314 -0.39 18.12 4.58
N LEU A 315 0.48 17.21 4.15
CA LEU A 315 0.35 16.50 2.87
C LEU A 315 -0.92 15.65 2.81
N LEU A 316 -1.26 14.96 3.91
CA LEU A 316 -2.46 14.14 4.00
C LEU A 316 -3.72 15.01 3.93
N ALA A 317 -3.80 16.09 4.71
CA ALA A 317 -4.94 17.01 4.72
C ALA A 317 -5.16 17.65 3.34
N GLN A 318 -4.11 18.17 2.73
CA GLN A 318 -4.18 18.75 1.38
C GLN A 318 -4.65 17.73 0.34
N SER A 319 -4.16 16.49 0.42
CA SER A 319 -4.56 15.44 -0.50
C SER A 319 -6.01 15.01 -0.30
N LEU A 320 -6.46 14.87 0.96
CA LEU A 320 -7.86 14.55 1.25
C LEU A 320 -8.80 15.62 0.68
N GLU A 321 -8.43 16.89 0.77
CA GLU A 321 -9.23 17.98 0.25
C GLU A 321 -9.17 18.07 -1.29
N ARG A 322 -7.97 18.10 -1.88
CA ARG A 322 -7.78 18.32 -3.31
C ARG A 322 -7.97 17.07 -4.16
N ASP A 323 -7.41 15.93 -3.70
CA ASP A 323 -7.34 14.69 -4.48
C ASP A 323 -8.53 13.77 -4.24
N PHE A 324 -9.12 13.84 -3.04
CA PHE A 324 -10.28 13.03 -2.68
C PHE A 324 -11.58 13.85 -2.53
N GLY A 325 -11.52 15.17 -2.70
CA GLY A 325 -12.68 16.06 -2.67
C GLY A 325 -13.38 16.12 -1.29
N ILE A 326 -12.69 15.84 -0.21
CA ILE A 326 -13.27 15.79 1.13
C ILE A 326 -13.18 17.16 1.79
N VAL A 327 -14.32 17.81 1.96
CA VAL A 327 -14.40 19.12 2.63
C VAL A 327 -14.22 18.94 4.14
N LYS A 328 -13.27 19.67 4.74
CA LYS A 328 -12.93 19.54 6.16
C LYS A 328 -12.56 18.12 6.59
N PRO A 329 -11.51 17.50 6.03
CA PRO A 329 -11.17 16.11 6.31
C PRO A 329 -10.85 15.88 7.80
N ARG A 330 -11.25 14.72 8.31
CA ARG A 330 -10.99 14.25 9.66
C ARG A 330 -9.84 13.25 9.63
N ILE A 331 -8.76 13.57 10.30
CA ILE A 331 -7.54 12.77 10.34
C ILE A 331 -7.32 12.24 11.76
N ALA A 332 -7.25 10.92 11.90
CA ALA A 332 -6.79 10.29 13.13
C ALA A 332 -5.27 10.12 13.08
N VAL A 333 -4.57 10.52 14.13
CA VAL A 333 -3.14 10.28 14.32
C VAL A 333 -2.95 9.21 15.39
N LEU A 334 -2.23 8.14 15.06
CA LEU A 334 -1.95 7.08 16.03
C LEU A 334 -0.73 7.43 16.89
N GLY A 335 -0.66 6.88 18.10
CA GLY A 335 0.55 6.90 18.92
C GLY A 335 1.61 5.96 18.35
N LEU A 336 2.85 6.12 18.80
CA LEU A 336 3.96 5.22 18.49
C LEU A 336 3.96 4.01 19.43
N ASN A 337 3.76 4.27 20.73
CA ASN A 337 3.89 3.29 21.80
C ASN A 337 2.54 2.62 22.13
N PRO A 338 2.57 1.44 22.77
CA PRO A 338 1.38 0.83 23.33
C PRO A 338 0.63 1.81 24.26
N HIS A 339 -0.70 1.76 24.21
CA HIS A 339 -1.58 2.66 24.99
C HIS A 339 -1.31 4.15 24.79
N ALA A 340 -0.78 4.52 23.58
CA ALA A 340 -0.34 5.89 23.28
C ALA A 340 0.57 6.47 24.37
N GLY A 341 1.55 5.65 24.83
CA GLY A 341 2.57 6.03 25.82
C GLY A 341 2.11 6.04 27.27
N GLU A 342 0.82 5.80 27.56
CA GLU A 342 0.24 5.78 28.91
C GLU A 342 0.78 6.93 29.80
N MET A 343 0.57 8.17 29.31
CA MET A 343 1.04 9.40 29.98
C MET A 343 2.56 9.43 30.30
N GLY A 344 3.37 8.83 29.45
CA GLY A 344 4.82 8.78 29.59
C GLY A 344 5.36 7.56 30.36
N THR A 345 4.46 6.63 30.77
CA THR A 345 4.88 5.40 31.47
C THR A 345 5.53 4.40 30.53
N ILE A 346 5.07 4.34 29.26
CA ILE A 346 5.52 3.39 28.23
C ILE A 346 6.27 4.12 27.09
N GLY A 347 6.79 5.29 27.33
CA GLY A 347 7.46 6.12 26.35
C GLY A 347 6.92 7.53 26.39
N SER A 348 7.71 8.49 25.98
CA SER A 348 7.37 9.91 26.06
C SER A 348 7.09 10.54 24.69
N GLU A 349 7.25 9.80 23.60
CA GLU A 349 7.15 10.32 22.23
C GLU A 349 5.77 10.94 21.96
N GLU A 350 4.71 10.37 22.56
CA GLU A 350 3.36 10.92 22.42
C GLU A 350 3.23 12.30 23.06
N LYS A 351 3.80 12.46 24.28
CA LYS A 351 3.76 13.71 25.03
C LYS A 351 4.70 14.75 24.44
N ASP A 352 5.94 14.34 24.15
CA ASP A 352 7.04 15.25 23.85
C ASP A 352 7.12 15.61 22.36
N VAL A 353 6.55 14.78 21.47
CA VAL A 353 6.68 14.92 20.00
C VAL A 353 5.34 14.90 19.28
N ILE A 354 4.52 13.82 19.49
CA ILE A 354 3.34 13.60 18.61
C ILE A 354 2.23 14.60 18.92
N ARG A 355 1.93 14.84 20.20
CA ARG A 355 0.91 15.81 20.60
C ARG A 355 1.27 17.25 20.19
N PRO A 356 2.46 17.77 20.46
CA PRO A 356 2.90 19.08 19.93
C PRO A 356 2.78 19.18 18.41
N ALA A 357 3.16 18.12 17.68
CA ALA A 357 3.04 18.11 16.22
C ALA A 357 1.57 18.20 15.76
N ILE A 358 0.63 17.51 16.42
CA ILE A 358 -0.80 17.61 16.13
C ILE A 358 -1.31 19.03 16.40
N GLU A 359 -0.94 19.63 17.53
CA GLU A 359 -1.35 20.98 17.90
C GLU A 359 -0.81 22.03 16.92
N ASN A 360 0.43 21.87 16.46
CA ASN A 360 1.07 22.78 15.51
C ASN A 360 0.63 22.55 14.05
N ALA A 361 0.08 21.37 13.74
CA ALA A 361 -0.43 21.03 12.41
C ALA A 361 -1.84 21.59 12.15
N LEU A 362 -2.26 22.66 12.82
CA LEU A 362 -3.57 23.30 12.65
C LEU A 362 -3.77 23.71 11.17
N HIS A 363 -4.14 22.75 10.37
CA HIS A 363 -4.64 23.00 9.03
C HIS A 363 -6.02 23.64 9.18
N GLN A 364 -6.19 24.86 8.66
CA GLN A 364 -7.42 25.64 8.85
C GLN A 364 -8.70 24.89 8.41
N ASN A 365 -8.56 23.87 7.53
CA ASN A 365 -9.67 23.14 6.95
C ASN A 365 -9.73 21.66 7.35
N ALA A 366 -8.81 21.14 8.18
CA ALA A 366 -8.80 19.75 8.63
C ALA A 366 -9.05 19.62 10.13
N ILE A 367 -9.72 18.56 10.55
CA ILE A 367 -9.89 18.17 11.94
C ILE A 367 -8.89 17.05 12.22
N VAL A 368 -7.86 17.34 13.02
CA VAL A 368 -6.83 16.37 13.38
C VAL A 368 -6.99 15.99 14.84
N LYS A 369 -7.05 14.70 15.13
CA LYS A 369 -7.21 14.16 16.48
C LYS A 369 -6.22 13.04 16.76
N GLY A 370 -5.76 12.93 17.99
CA GLY A 370 -4.79 11.92 18.45
C GLY A 370 -3.93 12.46 19.60
N PRO A 371 -2.92 11.71 20.02
CA PRO A 371 -2.59 10.36 19.54
C PRO A 371 -3.52 9.28 20.10
N PHE A 372 -3.98 8.37 19.23
CA PHE A 372 -4.80 7.22 19.63
C PHE A 372 -3.93 5.96 19.83
N PRO A 373 -4.24 5.10 20.82
CA PRO A 373 -3.66 3.76 20.89
C PRO A 373 -4.16 2.92 19.72
N ALA A 374 -3.21 2.38 18.91
CA ALA A 374 -3.54 1.75 17.64
C ALA A 374 -4.45 0.52 17.77
N ASP A 375 -4.20 -0.33 18.78
CA ASP A 375 -5.00 -1.52 19.06
C ASP A 375 -6.44 -1.20 19.41
N GLY A 376 -6.64 -0.24 20.34
CA GLY A 376 -7.96 0.22 20.74
C GLY A 376 -8.70 0.95 19.61
N PHE A 377 -7.99 1.72 18.80
CA PHE A 377 -8.53 2.47 17.68
C PHE A 377 -9.17 1.54 16.63
N PHE A 378 -8.41 0.59 16.08
CA PHE A 378 -8.94 -0.37 15.13
C PHE A 378 -9.85 -1.42 15.77
N GLY A 379 -9.55 -1.86 17.00
CA GLY A 379 -10.37 -2.83 17.73
C GLY A 379 -11.79 -2.37 18.03
N GLN A 380 -12.04 -1.07 18.07
CA GLN A 380 -13.35 -0.47 18.29
C GLN A 380 -14.02 0.06 17.01
N GLY A 381 -13.40 -0.10 15.84
CA GLY A 381 -13.92 0.40 14.57
C GLY A 381 -13.90 1.93 14.45
N PHE A 382 -12.98 2.60 15.16
CA PHE A 382 -12.89 4.06 15.16
C PHE A 382 -12.45 4.63 13.81
N GLU A 383 -11.76 3.82 12.97
CA GLU A 383 -11.36 4.21 11.62
C GLU A 383 -12.55 4.71 10.78
N SER A 384 -13.73 4.13 10.99
CA SER A 384 -14.96 4.52 10.27
C SER A 384 -15.44 5.95 10.57
N LYS A 385 -14.93 6.58 11.62
CA LYS A 385 -15.28 7.95 12.02
C LYS A 385 -14.36 9.00 11.41
N PHE A 386 -13.27 8.58 10.77
CA PHE A 386 -12.26 9.44 10.16
C PHE A 386 -12.15 9.21 8.67
N ASP A 387 -11.70 10.23 7.96
CA ASP A 387 -11.52 10.17 6.51
C ASP A 387 -10.15 9.58 6.15
N ALA A 388 -9.17 9.66 7.08
CA ALA A 388 -7.88 8.99 6.99
C ALA A 388 -7.24 8.76 8.36
N VAL A 389 -6.31 7.79 8.39
CA VAL A 389 -5.50 7.46 9.57
C VAL A 389 -4.02 7.65 9.24
N LEU A 390 -3.32 8.44 10.06
CA LEU A 390 -1.87 8.60 10.00
C LEU A 390 -1.23 7.75 11.09
N GLY A 391 -0.53 6.69 10.70
CA GLY A 391 0.27 5.88 11.60
C GLY A 391 1.73 6.33 11.66
N MET A 392 2.44 5.88 12.69
CA MET A 392 3.84 6.20 12.88
C MET A 392 4.75 5.33 12.01
N TYR A 393 4.37 4.07 11.74
CA TYR A 393 5.16 3.14 10.95
C TYR A 393 4.29 2.20 10.12
N HIS A 394 4.95 1.56 9.15
CA HIS A 394 4.35 0.78 8.09
C HIS A 394 3.32 -0.26 8.59
N ASP A 395 3.73 -1.24 9.40
CA ASP A 395 2.86 -2.35 9.78
C ASP A 395 1.75 -1.94 10.75
N GLN A 396 1.89 -0.79 11.44
CA GLN A 396 0.87 -0.27 12.35
C GLN A 396 -0.47 -0.04 11.65
N VAL A 397 -0.45 0.42 10.41
CA VAL A 397 -1.66 0.73 9.63
C VAL A 397 -1.88 -0.20 8.45
N LEU A 398 -0.82 -0.79 7.87
CA LEU A 398 -0.97 -1.66 6.72
C LEU A 398 -1.54 -3.04 7.07
N VAL A 399 -1.24 -3.57 8.26
CA VAL A 399 -1.85 -4.82 8.72
C VAL A 399 -3.37 -4.68 8.86
N PRO A 400 -3.92 -3.70 9.61
CA PRO A 400 -5.36 -3.50 9.65
C PRO A 400 -5.95 -3.10 8.29
N PHE A 401 -5.28 -2.24 7.50
CA PHE A 401 -5.73 -1.87 6.17
C PHE A 401 -5.95 -3.10 5.28
N LYS A 402 -4.95 -3.98 5.16
CA LYS A 402 -5.05 -5.18 4.32
C LYS A 402 -6.08 -6.19 4.83
N SER A 403 -6.34 -6.19 6.12
CA SER A 403 -7.39 -7.03 6.72
C SER A 403 -8.80 -6.51 6.41
N LEU A 404 -8.98 -5.20 6.36
CA LEU A 404 -10.27 -4.55 6.09
C LEU A 404 -10.52 -4.39 4.58
N ALA A 405 -9.54 -3.96 3.81
CA ALA A 405 -9.67 -3.68 2.38
C ALA A 405 -9.76 -4.93 1.48
N MET A 406 -9.48 -6.14 2.00
CA MET A 406 -9.65 -7.44 1.32
C MET A 406 -9.18 -7.49 -0.15
N GLY A 407 -8.05 -6.84 -0.46
CA GLY A 407 -7.47 -6.83 -1.82
C GLY A 407 -7.96 -5.70 -2.74
N SER A 408 -8.87 -4.83 -2.27
CA SER A 408 -9.32 -3.65 -3.02
C SER A 408 -8.36 -2.46 -2.95
N GLY A 409 -7.29 -2.56 -2.16
CA GLY A 409 -6.35 -1.49 -1.88
C GLY A 409 -5.63 -0.93 -3.12
N THR A 410 -5.51 0.39 -3.15
CA THR A 410 -4.75 1.14 -4.16
C THR A 410 -3.71 2.01 -3.46
N ASN A 411 -2.50 2.03 -3.99
CA ASN A 411 -1.46 2.94 -3.54
C ASN A 411 -1.56 4.25 -4.33
N PHE A 412 -1.74 5.35 -3.62
CA PHE A 412 -1.75 6.71 -4.14
C PHE A 412 -0.56 7.50 -3.61
N THR A 413 0.04 8.36 -4.42
CA THR A 413 1.15 9.23 -4.00
C THR A 413 0.66 10.67 -3.90
N ALA A 414 0.40 11.12 -2.69
CA ALA A 414 0.06 12.51 -2.39
C ALA A 414 1.26 13.45 -2.56
N GLY A 415 1.00 14.72 -2.87
CA GLY A 415 2.03 15.74 -3.00
C GLY A 415 2.69 15.83 -4.38
N LEU A 416 2.53 14.85 -5.26
CA LEU A 416 3.00 14.95 -6.64
C LEU A 416 2.15 15.92 -7.46
N GLU A 417 2.81 16.63 -8.36
CA GLU A 417 2.15 17.48 -9.36
C GLU A 417 1.22 16.66 -10.25
N ILE A 418 1.70 15.50 -10.74
CA ILE A 418 0.86 14.55 -11.47
C ILE A 418 0.13 13.59 -10.53
N VAL A 419 -1.10 13.21 -10.86
CA VAL A 419 -1.81 12.12 -10.18
C VAL A 419 -1.04 10.82 -10.40
N ARG A 420 -0.67 10.12 -9.31
CA ARG A 420 0.00 8.82 -9.44
C ARG A 420 -0.66 7.77 -8.58
N THR A 421 -1.05 6.66 -9.23
CA THR A 421 -1.60 5.46 -8.58
C THR A 421 -0.80 4.22 -8.92
N SER A 422 -0.94 3.18 -8.12
CA SER A 422 -0.44 1.84 -8.43
C SER A 422 -1.23 0.77 -7.67
N PRO A 423 -1.23 -0.49 -8.16
CA PRO A 423 -1.81 -1.60 -7.42
C PRO A 423 -1.04 -1.88 -6.12
N ASP A 424 -1.73 -2.47 -5.13
CA ASP A 424 -1.14 -2.89 -3.86
C ASP A 424 -0.61 -4.34 -3.91
N HIS A 425 0.10 -4.69 -4.99
CA HIS A 425 0.81 -5.96 -5.12
C HIS A 425 2.16 -5.77 -5.81
N GLY A 426 3.04 -6.75 -5.65
CA GLY A 426 4.36 -6.77 -6.29
C GLY A 426 4.35 -7.44 -7.66
N THR A 427 5.54 -7.72 -8.19
CA THR A 427 5.78 -8.33 -9.51
C THR A 427 5.27 -9.76 -9.63
N ALA A 428 4.99 -10.44 -8.51
CA ALA A 428 4.46 -11.81 -8.44
C ALA A 428 5.07 -12.76 -9.48
N MET A 429 6.41 -12.78 -9.58
CA MET A 429 7.19 -13.52 -10.58
C MET A 429 6.72 -14.97 -10.76
N HIS A 430 6.31 -15.62 -9.67
CA HIS A 430 5.82 -17.00 -9.69
C HIS A 430 4.50 -17.21 -10.48
N LEU A 431 3.76 -16.14 -10.77
CA LEU A 431 2.52 -16.16 -11.56
C LEU A 431 2.72 -15.72 -13.01
N ALA A 432 3.85 -15.07 -13.34
CA ALA A 432 4.09 -14.48 -14.65
C ALA A 432 3.91 -15.49 -15.80
N GLY A 433 3.14 -15.11 -16.81
CA GLY A 433 2.85 -15.91 -18.01
C GLY A 433 1.89 -17.07 -17.79
N LYS A 434 1.22 -17.17 -16.64
CA LYS A 434 0.30 -18.27 -16.33
C LYS A 434 -1.17 -17.91 -16.53
N GLY A 435 -1.51 -16.68 -16.86
CA GLY A 435 -2.90 -16.21 -17.03
C GLY A 435 -3.73 -16.31 -15.73
N LYS A 436 -3.05 -16.25 -14.56
CA LYS A 436 -3.68 -16.40 -13.25
C LYS A 436 -3.57 -15.15 -12.38
N ALA A 437 -2.89 -14.13 -12.86
CA ALA A 437 -2.76 -12.87 -12.12
C ALA A 437 -4.12 -12.14 -12.13
N ASP A 438 -4.52 -11.67 -10.94
CA ASP A 438 -5.75 -10.91 -10.78
C ASP A 438 -5.49 -9.43 -11.12
N ALA A 439 -6.26 -8.87 -12.05
CA ALA A 439 -6.17 -7.49 -12.49
C ALA A 439 -7.02 -6.53 -11.64
N THR A 440 -7.72 -6.98 -10.60
CA THR A 440 -8.66 -6.17 -9.82
C THR A 440 -7.96 -4.98 -9.18
N SER A 441 -6.82 -5.17 -8.51
CA SER A 441 -6.08 -4.07 -7.90
C SER A 441 -5.55 -3.06 -8.93
N MET A 442 -5.13 -3.53 -10.12
CA MET A 442 -4.70 -2.64 -11.22
C MET A 442 -5.88 -1.84 -11.78
N ARG A 443 -7.06 -2.44 -11.90
CA ARG A 443 -8.29 -1.77 -12.33
C ARG A 443 -8.75 -0.74 -11.31
N ASN A 444 -8.72 -1.06 -10.02
CA ASN A 444 -9.05 -0.12 -8.95
C ASN A 444 -8.08 1.08 -8.95
N ALA A 445 -6.79 0.81 -9.22
CA ALA A 445 -5.80 1.89 -9.34
C ALA A 445 -6.06 2.79 -10.56
N LEU A 446 -6.57 2.25 -11.67
CA LEU A 446 -7.00 3.04 -12.83
C LEU A 446 -8.22 3.91 -12.49
N TYR A 447 -9.27 3.34 -11.88
CA TYR A 447 -10.44 4.11 -11.44
C TYR A 447 -10.04 5.22 -10.46
N LYS A 448 -9.18 4.90 -9.49
CA LYS A 448 -8.69 5.91 -8.54
C LYS A 448 -7.92 7.04 -9.24
N ALA A 449 -7.14 6.74 -10.29
CA ALA A 449 -6.46 7.77 -11.07
C ALA A 449 -7.44 8.71 -11.79
N ILE A 450 -8.53 8.17 -12.32
CA ILE A 450 -9.60 8.92 -12.98
C ILE A 450 -10.33 9.81 -11.95
N ASP A 451 -10.77 9.22 -10.83
CA ASP A 451 -11.48 9.94 -9.76
C ASP A 451 -10.66 11.12 -9.22
N VAL A 452 -9.38 10.86 -8.92
CA VAL A 452 -8.46 11.88 -8.40
C VAL A 452 -8.21 12.98 -9.44
N TYR A 453 -8.09 12.64 -10.72
CA TYR A 453 -7.95 13.65 -11.77
C TYR A 453 -9.16 14.60 -11.78
N HIS A 454 -10.37 14.06 -11.75
CA HIS A 454 -11.59 14.89 -11.76
C HIS A 454 -11.73 15.67 -10.47
N ALA A 455 -11.41 15.09 -9.30
CA ALA A 455 -11.43 15.81 -8.03
C ALA A 455 -10.46 16.99 -8.03
N ARG A 456 -9.21 16.80 -8.50
CA ARG A 456 -8.22 17.89 -8.64
C ARG A 456 -8.72 18.99 -9.56
N LYS A 457 -9.22 18.63 -10.74
CA LYS A 457 -9.72 19.61 -11.71
C LYS A 457 -10.86 20.43 -11.12
N GLY A 458 -11.83 19.78 -10.48
CA GLY A 458 -12.93 20.47 -9.82
C GLY A 458 -12.47 21.35 -8.66
N TYR A 459 -11.53 20.88 -7.83
CA TYR A 459 -10.94 21.68 -6.75
C TYR A 459 -10.21 22.92 -7.28
N ASP A 460 -9.36 22.72 -8.29
CA ASP A 460 -8.58 23.83 -8.89
C ASP A 460 -9.51 24.87 -9.55
N GLU A 461 -10.62 24.45 -10.18
CA GLU A 461 -11.64 25.36 -10.73
C GLU A 461 -12.38 26.13 -9.63
N MET A 462 -12.81 25.46 -8.55
CA MET A 462 -13.51 26.10 -7.43
C MET A 462 -12.62 27.10 -6.66
N THR A 463 -11.33 26.83 -6.59
CA THR A 463 -10.37 27.66 -5.83
C THR A 463 -9.69 28.72 -6.66
N LYS A 464 -9.93 28.80 -7.98
CA LYS A 464 -9.30 29.74 -8.90
C LYS A 464 -9.62 31.23 -8.59
N ASP A 465 -10.83 31.49 -8.09
CA ASP A 465 -11.25 32.84 -7.70
C ASP A 465 -12.02 32.83 -6.38
N PRO A 466 -11.30 32.59 -5.23
CA PRO A 466 -11.93 32.48 -3.95
C PRO A 466 -12.57 33.80 -3.50
N LEU A 467 -13.77 33.72 -2.96
CA LEU A 467 -14.45 34.87 -2.36
C LEU A 467 -13.56 35.47 -1.25
N LYS A 468 -13.38 36.79 -1.31
CA LYS A 468 -12.60 37.55 -0.31
C LYS A 468 -13.28 37.39 1.05
N LYS A 469 -12.54 36.89 2.03
CA LYS A 469 -13.03 36.82 3.44
C LYS A 469 -13.47 38.22 3.87
N GLN A 470 -14.76 38.40 4.18
CA GLN A 470 -15.22 39.64 4.82
C GLN A 470 -14.52 39.74 6.17
N LYS A 471 -13.82 40.88 6.40
CA LYS A 471 -13.29 41.15 7.73
C LYS A 471 -14.50 41.26 8.66
N GLU A 472 -14.55 40.39 9.69
CA GLU A 472 -15.49 40.56 10.78
C GLU A 472 -15.32 41.98 11.29
N LYS A 473 -16.41 42.77 11.24
CA LYS A 473 -16.44 44.07 11.88
C LYS A 473 -16.38 43.84 13.37
N SER A 474 -15.21 44.12 13.97
CA SER A 474 -15.01 44.20 15.42
C SER A 474 -15.95 45.20 16.07
#